data_1c1c9c3c9bcdc2da636b57e8fe2150c3
#
_entry.id   1c1c9c3c9bcdc2da636b57e8fe2150c3
#
_cell.length_a   1.000
_cell.length_b   1.000
_cell.length_c   1.000
_cell.angle_alpha   90.00
_cell.angle_beta   90.00
_cell.angle_gamma   90.00
#
_symmetry.space_group_name_H-M   'P 1'
#
loop_
_entity.id
_entity.type
_entity.pdbx_description
1 polymer ?
#
loop_
_entity_poly.entity_id
_entity_poly.type
_entity_poly.pdbx_seq_one_letter_code
_entity_poly.pdbx_strand_id
1 'polypeptide(L)'
;MSVVSAGIAGIGAASIKAFTELDEGYDTIVTKTGATGKALEGLTKSADNVFGTMPEDMSTVGEAIGEVNTRFHTTGTELEKTSKQFVQFASINGTNVTQSVDQVDKIMKAWNVDASQTGNLLGLLTAKAQETGISVDTLEGYVLDNNAQFKEMGLSLPQAINLMAQFDANGVDSTQAMAGLKKALQNATSEGKSMDEALSDTIGSIKNAKTETEAMQIATELFGKKGAAEMTKAI
;
A
#
# COMPACT_ATOMS: atom_id res chain seq x y z
N MET A 1 -12.33 -34.11 6.97
CA MET A 1 -13.54 -34.92 7.28
C MET A 1 -14.74 -34.01 7.15
N SER A 2 -15.50 -34.18 6.06
CA SER A 2 -16.72 -33.43 5.78
C SER A 2 -17.75 -33.65 6.88
N VAL A 3 -18.22 -32.60 7.52
CA VAL A 3 -19.24 -32.64 8.58
C VAL A 3 -20.60 -32.08 8.11
N VAL A 4 -20.82 -31.98 6.80
CA VAL A 4 -22.10 -31.49 6.25
C VAL A 4 -22.60 -32.43 5.16
N SER A 5 -23.01 -33.62 5.54
CA SER A 5 -23.70 -34.54 4.61
C SER A 5 -25.00 -35.15 5.16
N ALA A 6 -25.80 -34.38 5.88
CA ALA A 6 -27.12 -34.84 6.26
C ALA A 6 -28.16 -33.73 6.01
N GLY A 7 -28.82 -33.78 4.82
CA GLY A 7 -30.06 -33.06 4.61
C GLY A 7 -30.20 -32.27 3.30
N ILE A 8 -29.68 -32.71 2.15
CA ILE A 8 -29.87 -32.01 0.89
C ILE A 8 -30.54 -32.92 -0.17
N ALA A 9 -31.78 -33.27 0.08
CA ALA A 9 -32.65 -33.75 -0.98
C ALA A 9 -33.59 -32.58 -1.41
N GLY A 10 -33.27 -31.92 -2.51
CA GLY A 10 -34.14 -30.89 -3.10
C GLY A 10 -33.50 -29.50 -3.33
N ILE A 11 -32.19 -29.33 -3.18
CA ILE A 11 -31.53 -28.06 -3.46
C ILE A 11 -31.09 -27.99 -4.93
N GLY A 12 -31.51 -26.97 -5.64
CA GLY A 12 -31.17 -26.75 -7.05
C GLY A 12 -29.68 -26.41 -7.26
N ALA A 13 -29.21 -26.49 -8.53
CA ALA A 13 -27.78 -26.26 -8.88
C ALA A 13 -27.20 -24.94 -8.36
N ALA A 14 -28.00 -23.88 -8.26
CA ALA A 14 -27.60 -22.59 -7.70
C ALA A 14 -27.25 -22.69 -6.19
N SER A 15 -27.98 -23.50 -5.44
CA SER A 15 -27.73 -23.72 -4.01
C SER A 15 -26.48 -24.57 -3.80
N ILE A 16 -26.23 -25.56 -4.65
CA ILE A 16 -25.02 -26.39 -4.58
C ILE A 16 -23.78 -25.51 -4.83
N LYS A 17 -23.84 -24.62 -5.81
CA LYS A 17 -22.74 -23.67 -6.10
C LYS A 17 -22.47 -22.75 -4.91
N ALA A 18 -23.52 -22.20 -4.30
CA ALA A 18 -23.38 -21.33 -3.13
C ALA A 18 -22.74 -22.06 -1.92
N PHE A 19 -23.09 -23.34 -1.69
CA PHE A 19 -22.47 -24.14 -0.64
C PHE A 19 -21.00 -24.44 -0.94
N THR A 20 -20.64 -24.71 -2.19
CA THR A 20 -19.25 -24.93 -2.59
C THR A 20 -18.42 -23.67 -2.38
N GLU A 21 -18.93 -22.50 -2.76
CA GLU A 21 -18.25 -21.22 -2.55
C GLU A 21 -18.01 -20.90 -1.07
N LEU A 22 -18.98 -21.18 -0.19
CA LEU A 22 -18.82 -21.01 1.24
C LEU A 22 -17.76 -21.96 1.81
N ASP A 23 -17.77 -23.23 1.39
CA ASP A 23 -16.81 -24.24 1.83
C ASP A 23 -15.37 -23.87 1.44
N GLU A 24 -15.16 -23.42 0.19
CA GLU A 24 -13.85 -22.92 -0.30
C GLU A 24 -13.34 -21.72 0.51
N GLY A 25 -14.20 -20.76 0.85
CA GLY A 25 -13.84 -19.62 1.68
C GLY A 25 -13.46 -20.01 3.11
N TYR A 26 -14.18 -20.96 3.71
CA TYR A 26 -13.87 -21.45 5.05
C TYR A 26 -12.56 -22.27 5.06
N ASP A 27 -12.33 -23.10 4.06
CA ASP A 27 -11.07 -23.85 3.90
C ASP A 27 -9.88 -22.89 3.76
N THR A 28 -10.08 -21.77 3.06
CA THR A 28 -9.08 -20.71 2.94
C THR A 28 -8.76 -20.09 4.29
N ILE A 29 -9.78 -19.79 5.12
CA ILE A 29 -9.56 -19.26 6.47
C ILE A 29 -8.78 -20.26 7.33
N VAL A 30 -9.14 -21.54 7.30
CA VAL A 30 -8.40 -22.59 8.04
C VAL A 30 -6.96 -22.67 7.59
N THR A 31 -6.73 -22.67 6.27
CA THR A 31 -5.38 -22.75 5.69
C THR A 31 -4.50 -21.55 6.10
N LYS A 32 -5.07 -20.36 6.10
CA LYS A 32 -4.35 -19.10 6.42
C LYS A 32 -4.08 -18.93 7.92
N THR A 33 -5.00 -19.39 8.77
CA THR A 33 -4.95 -19.09 10.21
C THR A 33 -4.59 -20.30 11.09
N GLY A 34 -4.81 -21.53 10.62
CA GLY A 34 -4.74 -22.72 11.42
C GLY A 34 -5.80 -22.79 12.52
N ALA A 35 -6.82 -21.93 12.48
CA ALA A 35 -7.85 -21.83 13.50
C ALA A 35 -8.72 -23.08 13.55
N THR A 36 -9.16 -23.44 14.77
CA THR A 36 -10.06 -24.58 15.03
C THR A 36 -11.08 -24.21 16.11
N GLY A 37 -12.16 -24.98 16.22
CA GLY A 37 -13.18 -24.82 17.28
C GLY A 37 -13.76 -23.38 17.30
N LYS A 38 -13.89 -22.80 18.49
CA LYS A 38 -14.51 -21.48 18.69
C LYS A 38 -13.79 -20.34 17.94
N ALA A 39 -12.49 -20.43 17.76
CA ALA A 39 -11.75 -19.44 17.00
C ALA A 39 -12.17 -19.47 15.53
N LEU A 40 -12.26 -20.66 14.93
CA LEU A 40 -12.74 -20.84 13.57
C LEU A 40 -14.20 -20.38 13.42
N GLU A 41 -15.08 -20.74 14.35
CA GLU A 41 -16.48 -20.27 14.36
C GLU A 41 -16.58 -18.73 14.34
N GLY A 42 -15.72 -18.04 15.09
CA GLY A 42 -15.64 -16.58 15.09
C GLY A 42 -15.19 -16.01 13.75
N LEU A 43 -14.20 -16.62 13.10
CA LEU A 43 -13.67 -16.17 11.81
C LEU A 43 -14.66 -16.44 10.66
N THR A 44 -15.29 -17.62 10.62
CA THR A 44 -16.29 -17.93 9.59
C THR A 44 -17.52 -17.03 9.72
N LYS A 45 -17.96 -16.74 10.95
CA LYS A 45 -19.04 -15.76 11.17
C LYS A 45 -18.66 -14.37 10.67
N SER A 46 -17.43 -13.91 10.91
CA SER A 46 -16.97 -12.64 10.37
C SER A 46 -16.91 -12.66 8.84
N ALA A 47 -16.51 -13.77 8.22
CA ALA A 47 -16.53 -13.94 6.78
C ALA A 47 -17.96 -13.85 6.21
N ASP A 48 -18.93 -14.52 6.83
CA ASP A 48 -20.36 -14.45 6.43
C ASP A 48 -20.88 -13.01 6.49
N ASN A 49 -20.54 -12.27 7.58
CA ASN A 49 -20.94 -10.87 7.75
C ASN A 49 -20.33 -9.97 6.65
N VAL A 50 -19.09 -10.22 6.27
CA VAL A 50 -18.42 -9.48 5.18
C VAL A 50 -19.03 -9.85 3.84
N PHE A 51 -19.11 -11.12 3.52
CA PHE A 51 -19.66 -11.66 2.27
C PHE A 51 -21.09 -11.17 2.00
N GLY A 52 -21.95 -11.18 3.02
CA GLY A 52 -23.34 -10.72 2.91
C GLY A 52 -23.51 -9.22 2.56
N THR A 53 -22.43 -8.45 2.57
CA THR A 53 -22.45 -6.99 2.32
C THR A 53 -21.62 -6.54 1.13
N MET A 54 -20.96 -7.47 0.42
CA MET A 54 -20.04 -7.14 -0.68
C MET A 54 -20.35 -8.03 -1.90
N PRO A 55 -20.20 -7.50 -3.13
CA PRO A 55 -20.43 -8.26 -4.35
C PRO A 55 -19.21 -9.09 -4.80
N GLU A 56 -18.44 -9.63 -3.83
CA GLU A 56 -17.23 -10.41 -4.08
C GLU A 56 -17.48 -11.89 -3.74
N ASP A 57 -16.64 -12.79 -4.26
CA ASP A 57 -16.76 -14.21 -3.95
C ASP A 57 -16.26 -14.53 -2.52
N MET A 58 -16.71 -15.64 -1.99
CA MET A 58 -16.39 -16.05 -0.63
C MET A 58 -14.93 -16.44 -0.46
N SER A 59 -14.25 -16.88 -1.52
CA SER A 59 -12.82 -17.17 -1.50
C SER A 59 -12.01 -15.90 -1.24
N THR A 60 -12.31 -14.82 -1.98
CA THR A 60 -11.68 -13.49 -1.77
C THR A 60 -11.94 -12.96 -0.36
N VAL A 61 -13.16 -13.12 0.16
CA VAL A 61 -13.50 -12.75 1.54
C VAL A 61 -12.73 -13.61 2.53
N GLY A 62 -12.66 -14.92 2.31
CA GLY A 62 -11.89 -15.86 3.14
C GLY A 62 -10.39 -15.52 3.18
N GLU A 63 -9.81 -15.15 2.03
CA GLU A 63 -8.44 -14.65 1.96
C GLU A 63 -8.25 -13.39 2.81
N ALA A 64 -9.13 -12.40 2.67
CA ALA A 64 -9.07 -11.17 3.44
C ALA A 64 -9.18 -11.42 4.95
N ILE A 65 -10.16 -12.20 5.39
CA ILE A 65 -10.36 -12.57 6.80
C ILE A 65 -9.13 -13.29 7.34
N GLY A 66 -8.61 -14.28 6.60
CA GLY A 66 -7.44 -15.06 7.02
C GLY A 66 -6.18 -14.22 7.15
N GLU A 67 -5.87 -13.42 6.13
CA GLU A 67 -4.66 -12.57 6.11
C GLU A 67 -4.73 -11.46 7.16
N VAL A 68 -5.88 -10.75 7.26
CA VAL A 68 -6.05 -9.68 8.25
C VAL A 68 -5.97 -10.23 9.68
N ASN A 69 -6.64 -11.36 9.96
CA ASN A 69 -6.53 -12.00 11.28
C ASN A 69 -5.09 -12.37 11.62
N THR A 70 -4.36 -12.97 10.68
CA THR A 70 -2.99 -13.44 10.90
C THR A 70 -1.98 -12.31 11.09
N ARG A 71 -2.12 -11.20 10.34
CA ARG A 71 -1.13 -10.10 10.34
C ARG A 71 -1.45 -9.00 11.33
N PHE A 72 -2.73 -8.65 11.47
CA PHE A 72 -3.18 -7.56 12.34
C PHE A 72 -3.70 -8.06 13.69
N HIS A 73 -3.88 -9.39 13.86
CA HIS A 73 -4.36 -10.03 15.09
C HIS A 73 -5.73 -9.50 15.56
N THR A 74 -6.56 -9.03 14.63
CA THR A 74 -7.91 -8.53 14.91
C THR A 74 -8.95 -9.62 14.82
N THR A 75 -10.08 -9.43 15.52
CA THR A 75 -11.23 -10.35 15.54
C THR A 75 -12.54 -9.57 15.58
N GLY A 76 -13.66 -10.22 15.31
CA GLY A 76 -15.00 -9.63 15.37
C GLY A 76 -15.15 -8.42 14.46
N THR A 77 -15.79 -7.37 14.94
CA THR A 77 -16.15 -6.18 14.13
C THR A 77 -14.96 -5.41 13.57
N GLU A 78 -13.82 -5.42 14.24
CA GLU A 78 -12.59 -4.80 13.73
C GLU A 78 -12.02 -5.60 12.57
N LEU A 79 -11.97 -6.93 12.69
CA LEU A 79 -11.60 -7.82 11.60
C LEU A 79 -12.52 -7.62 10.38
N GLU A 80 -13.84 -7.62 10.60
CA GLU A 80 -14.83 -7.43 9.53
C GLU A 80 -14.61 -6.09 8.81
N LYS A 81 -14.42 -5.00 9.55
CA LYS A 81 -14.18 -3.66 9.00
C LYS A 81 -12.91 -3.62 8.16
N THR A 82 -11.82 -4.10 8.72
CA THR A 82 -10.50 -4.07 8.06
C THR A 82 -10.49 -4.97 6.82
N SER A 83 -11.07 -6.17 6.92
CA SER A 83 -11.20 -7.08 5.77
C SER A 83 -12.03 -6.48 4.64
N LYS A 84 -13.15 -5.82 4.93
CA LYS A 84 -13.94 -5.08 3.93
C LYS A 84 -13.11 -4.00 3.24
N GLN A 85 -12.31 -3.25 3.99
CA GLN A 85 -11.45 -2.20 3.42
C GLN A 85 -10.42 -2.78 2.45
N PHE A 86 -9.79 -3.93 2.77
CA PHE A 86 -8.86 -4.60 1.87
C PHE A 86 -9.52 -5.20 0.64
N VAL A 87 -10.69 -5.84 0.79
CA VAL A 87 -11.45 -6.35 -0.34
C VAL A 87 -11.85 -5.22 -1.30
N GLN A 88 -12.36 -4.11 -0.77
CA GLN A 88 -12.68 -2.92 -1.57
C GLN A 88 -11.45 -2.32 -2.24
N PHE A 89 -10.34 -2.21 -1.52
CA PHE A 89 -9.08 -1.70 -2.07
C PHE A 89 -8.59 -2.56 -3.23
N ALA A 90 -8.56 -3.88 -3.05
CA ALA A 90 -8.15 -4.81 -4.09
C ALA A 90 -9.05 -4.74 -5.33
N SER A 91 -10.37 -4.71 -5.12
CA SER A 91 -11.36 -4.61 -6.20
C SER A 91 -11.23 -3.30 -6.98
N ILE A 92 -11.10 -2.15 -6.30
CA ILE A 92 -10.97 -0.82 -6.93
C ILE A 92 -9.68 -0.69 -7.73
N ASN A 93 -8.58 -1.23 -7.21
CA ASN A 93 -7.25 -1.08 -7.81
C ASN A 93 -6.84 -2.25 -8.72
N GLY A 94 -7.68 -3.29 -8.82
CA GLY A 94 -7.42 -4.49 -9.63
C GLY A 94 -6.25 -5.34 -9.12
N THR A 95 -6.03 -5.34 -7.80
CA THR A 95 -4.95 -6.09 -7.14
C THR A 95 -5.47 -7.36 -6.47
N ASN A 96 -4.56 -8.25 -6.04
CA ASN A 96 -4.92 -9.42 -5.24
C ASN A 96 -5.01 -9.04 -3.76
N VAL A 97 -6.09 -9.46 -3.08
CA VAL A 97 -6.34 -9.09 -1.68
C VAL A 97 -5.27 -9.59 -0.72
N THR A 98 -4.77 -10.82 -0.89
CA THR A 98 -3.67 -11.39 -0.09
C THR A 98 -2.40 -10.56 -0.21
N GLN A 99 -2.04 -10.17 -1.45
CA GLN A 99 -0.88 -9.33 -1.72
C GLN A 99 -1.05 -7.94 -1.11
N SER A 100 -2.22 -7.32 -1.27
CA SER A 100 -2.51 -6.00 -0.70
C SER A 100 -2.39 -5.99 0.82
N VAL A 101 -2.93 -7.01 1.51
CA VAL A 101 -2.79 -7.13 2.97
C VAL A 101 -1.32 -7.27 3.36
N ASP A 102 -0.55 -8.10 2.66
CA ASP A 102 0.88 -8.33 2.92
C ASP A 102 1.72 -7.06 2.75
N GLN A 103 1.53 -6.33 1.65
CA GLN A 103 2.30 -5.13 1.34
C GLN A 103 1.96 -3.98 2.32
N VAL A 104 0.68 -3.76 2.58
CA VAL A 104 0.25 -2.72 3.52
C VAL A 104 0.71 -3.02 4.94
N ASP A 105 0.66 -4.27 5.40
CA ASP A 105 1.20 -4.68 6.70
C ASP A 105 2.72 -4.38 6.80
N LYS A 106 3.49 -4.70 5.75
CA LYS A 106 4.92 -4.39 5.68
C LYS A 106 5.18 -2.88 5.73
N ILE A 107 4.41 -2.09 4.98
CA ILE A 107 4.53 -0.62 5.00
C ILE A 107 4.22 -0.10 6.41
N MET A 108 3.11 -0.53 7.01
CA MET A 108 2.72 -0.07 8.35
C MET A 108 3.77 -0.42 9.40
N LYS A 109 4.34 -1.62 9.37
CA LYS A 109 5.45 -2.04 10.23
C LYS A 109 6.72 -1.22 9.96
N ALA A 110 7.11 -1.07 8.69
CA ALA A 110 8.29 -0.31 8.32
C ALA A 110 8.21 1.16 8.74
N TRP A 111 7.01 1.76 8.72
CA TRP A 111 6.77 3.16 9.08
C TRP A 111 6.25 3.37 10.50
N ASN A 112 6.11 2.30 11.28
CA ASN A 112 5.53 2.31 12.63
C ASN A 112 4.15 2.99 12.68
N VAL A 113 3.28 2.60 11.74
CA VAL A 113 1.90 3.09 11.62
C VAL A 113 0.98 2.13 12.36
N ASP A 114 0.08 2.66 13.19
CA ASP A 114 -0.89 1.86 13.94
C ASP A 114 -1.96 1.23 13.05
N ALA A 115 -2.40 0.02 13.38
CA ALA A 115 -3.41 -0.73 12.62
C ALA A 115 -4.72 0.04 12.43
N SER A 116 -5.09 0.91 13.35
CA SER A 116 -6.29 1.78 13.21
C SER A 116 -6.22 2.74 12.02
N GLN A 117 -5.03 2.99 11.48
CA GLN A 117 -4.80 3.86 10.33
C GLN A 117 -4.87 3.12 8.98
N THR A 118 -5.13 1.81 8.97
CA THR A 118 -5.19 1.01 7.74
C THR A 118 -6.11 1.65 6.69
N GLY A 119 -7.33 2.02 7.06
CA GLY A 119 -8.27 2.63 6.11
C GLY A 119 -7.79 3.95 5.52
N ASN A 120 -7.10 4.78 6.32
CA ASN A 120 -6.52 6.04 5.85
C ASN A 120 -5.39 5.79 4.84
N LEU A 121 -4.54 4.80 5.11
CA LEU A 121 -3.44 4.42 4.21
C LEU A 121 -3.96 3.87 2.88
N LEU A 122 -4.91 2.93 2.91
CA LEU A 122 -5.55 2.37 1.72
C LEU A 122 -6.22 3.47 0.88
N GLY A 123 -6.94 4.38 1.52
CA GLY A 123 -7.56 5.54 0.86
C GLY A 123 -6.54 6.47 0.20
N LEU A 124 -5.42 6.74 0.87
CA LEU A 124 -4.35 7.59 0.33
C LEU A 124 -3.68 6.93 -0.88
N LEU A 125 -3.32 5.65 -0.80
CA LEU A 125 -2.72 4.89 -1.90
C LEU A 125 -3.65 4.88 -3.12
N THR A 126 -4.94 4.55 -2.93
CA THR A 126 -5.94 4.57 -4.01
C THR A 126 -6.09 5.96 -4.62
N ALA A 127 -6.22 7.00 -3.80
CA ALA A 127 -6.38 8.36 -4.30
C ALA A 127 -5.19 8.81 -5.14
N LYS A 128 -3.97 8.50 -4.71
CA LYS A 128 -2.76 8.86 -5.46
C LYS A 128 -2.57 8.02 -6.72
N ALA A 129 -2.91 6.75 -6.69
CA ALA A 129 -2.92 5.91 -7.88
C ALA A 129 -3.90 6.44 -8.94
N GLN A 130 -5.12 6.85 -8.54
CA GLN A 130 -6.11 7.42 -9.45
C GLN A 130 -5.74 8.82 -9.96
N GLU A 131 -5.09 9.64 -9.12
CA GLU A 131 -4.66 10.99 -9.48
C GLU A 131 -3.56 10.98 -10.53
N THR A 132 -2.63 10.06 -10.46
CA THR A 132 -1.40 10.06 -11.26
C THR A 132 -1.32 8.96 -12.32
N GLY A 133 -2.15 7.92 -12.20
CA GLY A 133 -2.11 6.74 -13.06
C GLY A 133 -1.08 5.68 -12.67
N ILE A 134 -0.28 5.92 -11.61
CA ILE A 134 0.64 4.91 -11.06
C ILE A 134 -0.15 3.74 -10.47
N SER A 135 0.33 2.51 -10.60
CA SER A 135 -0.31 1.39 -9.91
C SER A 135 -0.05 1.44 -8.40
N VAL A 136 -1.02 0.99 -7.60
CA VAL A 136 -0.83 0.91 -6.14
C VAL A 136 0.36 0.00 -5.78
N ASP A 137 0.55 -1.12 -6.48
CA ASP A 137 1.67 -2.04 -6.27
C ASP A 137 3.03 -1.34 -6.46
N THR A 138 3.15 -0.50 -7.50
CA THR A 138 4.35 0.28 -7.76
C THR A 138 4.59 1.31 -6.66
N LEU A 139 3.53 1.99 -6.24
CA LEU A 139 3.60 3.01 -5.19
C LEU A 139 3.97 2.40 -3.84
N GLU A 140 3.37 1.26 -3.50
CA GLU A 140 3.70 0.46 -2.30
C GLU A 140 5.18 0.02 -2.32
N GLY A 141 5.64 -0.50 -3.46
CA GLY A 141 7.04 -0.88 -3.64
C GLY A 141 8.00 0.28 -3.39
N TYR A 142 7.74 1.44 -3.98
CA TYR A 142 8.59 2.61 -3.78
C TYR A 142 8.69 3.06 -2.33
N VAL A 143 7.57 3.14 -1.62
CA VAL A 143 7.59 3.62 -0.22
C VAL A 143 8.14 2.58 0.76
N LEU A 144 8.09 1.30 0.40
CA LEU A 144 8.68 0.23 1.17
C LEU A 144 10.19 0.15 0.97
N ASP A 145 10.64 0.12 -0.29
CA ASP A 145 12.05 -0.03 -0.65
C ASP A 145 12.91 1.17 -0.23
N ASN A 146 12.34 2.36 -0.21
CA ASN A 146 13.03 3.60 0.13
C ASN A 146 12.68 4.15 1.54
N ASN A 147 12.01 3.35 2.39
CA ASN A 147 11.50 3.83 3.69
C ASN A 147 12.60 4.42 4.59
N ALA A 148 13.78 3.81 4.63
CA ALA A 148 14.91 4.29 5.43
C ALA A 148 15.39 5.66 4.94
N GLN A 149 15.49 5.87 3.62
CA GLN A 149 15.92 7.13 3.02
C GLN A 149 14.91 8.25 3.29
N PHE A 150 13.63 7.96 3.12
CA PHE A 150 12.58 8.95 3.43
C PHE A 150 12.60 9.38 4.90
N LYS A 151 12.82 8.44 5.82
CA LYS A 151 12.96 8.75 7.25
C LYS A 151 14.19 9.59 7.55
N GLU A 152 15.33 9.30 6.91
CA GLU A 152 16.54 10.12 7.01
C GLU A 152 16.31 11.55 6.49
N MET A 153 15.42 11.73 5.50
CA MET A 153 14.98 13.04 4.99
C MET A 153 13.95 13.72 5.89
N GLY A 154 13.48 13.06 6.95
CA GLY A 154 12.44 13.58 7.84
C GLY A 154 11.03 13.49 7.27
N LEU A 155 10.82 12.75 6.18
CA LEU A 155 9.50 12.62 5.55
C LEU A 155 8.61 11.64 6.32
N SER A 156 7.35 11.99 6.45
CA SER A 156 6.30 11.07 6.89
C SER A 156 5.86 10.15 5.74
N LEU A 157 5.18 9.03 6.06
CA LEU A 157 4.63 8.11 5.05
C LEU A 157 3.72 8.82 4.03
N PRO A 158 2.76 9.68 4.42
CA PRO A 158 1.97 10.42 3.44
C PRO A 158 2.79 11.33 2.51
N GLN A 159 3.84 11.96 3.04
CA GLN A 159 4.74 12.79 2.22
C GLN A 159 5.55 11.96 1.23
N ALA A 160 6.04 10.79 1.65
CA ALA A 160 6.75 9.85 0.77
C ALA A 160 5.85 9.33 -0.36
N ILE A 161 4.61 8.93 -0.04
CA ILE A 161 3.60 8.50 -1.02
C ILE A 161 3.33 9.63 -2.04
N ASN A 162 3.09 10.85 -1.57
CA ASN A 162 2.85 12.00 -2.44
C ASN A 162 4.04 12.29 -3.36
N LEU A 163 5.27 12.25 -2.82
CA LEU A 163 6.48 12.52 -3.59
C LEU A 163 6.66 11.49 -4.72
N MET A 164 6.49 10.20 -4.42
CA MET A 164 6.65 9.15 -5.42
C MET A 164 5.56 9.19 -6.49
N ALA A 165 4.32 9.47 -6.10
CA ALA A 165 3.22 9.67 -7.04
C ALA A 165 3.46 10.86 -7.98
N GLN A 166 4.01 11.97 -7.46
CA GLN A 166 4.37 13.14 -8.28
C GLN A 166 5.53 12.85 -9.22
N PHE A 167 6.54 12.10 -8.80
CA PHE A 167 7.64 11.69 -9.69
C PHE A 167 7.09 10.90 -10.88
N ASP A 168 6.24 9.93 -10.63
CA ASP A 168 5.63 9.13 -11.69
C ASP A 168 4.79 10.00 -12.63
N ALA A 169 3.91 10.85 -12.10
CA ALA A 169 3.06 11.76 -12.89
C ALA A 169 3.86 12.72 -13.79
N ASN A 170 5.07 13.10 -13.37
CA ASN A 170 5.95 13.98 -14.15
C ASN A 170 6.96 13.21 -15.02
N GLY A 171 6.84 11.89 -15.11
CA GLY A 171 7.76 11.05 -15.90
C GLY A 171 9.20 11.07 -15.37
N VAL A 172 9.36 11.27 -14.07
CA VAL A 172 10.66 11.27 -13.39
C VAL A 172 11.07 9.83 -13.08
N ASP A 173 12.30 9.45 -13.47
CA ASP A 173 12.87 8.16 -13.05
C ASP A 173 13.10 8.15 -11.53
N SER A 174 12.23 7.45 -10.83
CA SER A 174 12.21 7.40 -9.37
C SER A 174 13.53 6.91 -8.77
N THR A 175 14.23 5.98 -9.43
CA THR A 175 15.52 5.45 -8.95
C THR A 175 16.60 6.55 -9.02
N GLN A 176 16.65 7.28 -10.11
CA GLN A 176 17.61 8.37 -10.28
C GLN A 176 17.26 9.58 -9.41
N ALA A 177 15.97 9.91 -9.28
CA ALA A 177 15.50 10.95 -8.37
C ALA A 177 15.85 10.64 -6.91
N MET A 178 15.61 9.41 -6.45
CA MET A 178 15.98 8.99 -5.10
C MET A 178 17.50 9.03 -4.87
N ALA A 179 18.32 8.67 -5.86
CA ALA A 179 19.76 8.82 -5.79
C ALA A 179 20.17 10.31 -5.68
N GLY A 180 19.48 11.19 -6.42
CA GLY A 180 19.65 12.63 -6.33
C GLY A 180 19.29 13.19 -4.96
N LEU A 181 18.14 12.82 -4.43
CA LEU A 181 17.70 13.22 -3.08
C LEU A 181 18.65 12.74 -1.99
N LYS A 182 19.16 11.52 -2.09
CA LYS A 182 20.19 11.02 -1.17
C LYS A 182 21.47 11.86 -1.23
N LYS A 183 21.90 12.24 -2.43
CA LYS A 183 23.07 13.13 -2.60
C LYS A 183 22.80 14.51 -2.01
N ALA A 184 21.59 15.05 -2.23
CA ALA A 184 21.17 16.32 -1.65
C ALA A 184 21.21 16.31 -0.11
N LEU A 185 20.71 15.23 0.50
CA LEU A 185 20.77 15.06 1.96
C LEU A 185 22.20 15.03 2.47
N GLN A 186 23.11 14.31 1.80
CA GLN A 186 24.52 14.28 2.16
C GLN A 186 25.18 15.66 2.06
N ASN A 187 24.90 16.42 0.98
CA ASN A 187 25.41 17.75 0.78
C ASN A 187 24.88 18.72 1.86
N ALA A 188 23.56 18.73 2.09
CA ALA A 188 22.93 19.55 3.13
C ALA A 188 23.53 19.29 4.51
N THR A 189 23.68 18.02 4.87
CA THR A 189 24.29 17.62 6.16
C THR A 189 25.73 18.10 6.27
N SER A 190 26.52 18.04 5.20
CA SER A 190 27.90 18.53 5.19
C SER A 190 28.02 20.04 5.34
N GLU A 191 26.99 20.77 4.92
CA GLU A 191 26.88 22.24 5.05
C GLU A 191 26.20 22.68 6.35
N GLY A 192 25.75 21.72 7.19
CA GLY A 192 25.02 22.01 8.42
C GLY A 192 23.60 22.52 8.20
N LYS A 193 23.03 22.29 7.02
CA LYS A 193 21.65 22.65 6.65
C LYS A 193 20.70 21.47 6.84
N SER A 194 19.43 21.76 7.07
CA SER A 194 18.37 20.76 6.93
C SER A 194 18.12 20.45 5.45
N MET A 195 17.49 19.29 5.17
CA MET A 195 17.10 18.94 3.81
C MET A 195 16.11 19.95 3.21
N ASP A 196 15.16 20.43 4.01
CA ASP A 196 14.16 21.42 3.59
C ASP A 196 14.81 22.76 3.19
N GLU A 197 15.79 23.24 3.97
CA GLU A 197 16.54 24.47 3.64
C GLU A 197 17.32 24.30 2.35
N ALA A 198 18.07 23.18 2.20
CA ALA A 198 18.87 22.94 1.01
C ALA A 198 18.00 22.78 -0.25
N LEU A 199 16.86 22.10 -0.16
CA LEU A 199 15.91 21.95 -1.26
C LEU A 199 15.26 23.29 -1.62
N SER A 200 14.80 24.06 -0.63
CA SER A 200 14.15 25.37 -0.84
C SER A 200 15.08 26.34 -1.54
N ASP A 201 16.32 26.46 -1.05
CA ASP A 201 17.35 27.32 -1.64
C ASP A 201 17.67 26.92 -3.09
N THR A 202 17.82 25.61 -3.34
CA THR A 202 18.16 25.10 -4.67
C THR A 202 17.00 25.24 -5.65
N ILE A 203 15.77 24.91 -5.24
CA ILE A 203 14.56 25.08 -6.08
C ILE A 203 14.38 26.55 -6.43
N GLY A 204 14.54 27.45 -5.47
CA GLY A 204 14.49 28.90 -5.71
C GLY A 204 15.55 29.35 -6.72
N SER A 205 16.77 28.84 -6.60
CA SER A 205 17.86 29.16 -7.51
C SER A 205 17.63 28.60 -8.93
N ILE A 206 17.11 27.37 -9.06
CA ILE A 206 16.77 26.76 -10.35
C ILE A 206 15.67 27.56 -11.06
N LYS A 207 14.60 27.94 -10.35
CA LYS A 207 13.49 28.73 -10.90
C LYS A 207 13.91 30.13 -11.35
N ASN A 208 14.93 30.69 -10.74
CA ASN A 208 15.48 32.01 -11.07
C ASN A 208 16.65 31.96 -12.07
N ALA A 209 17.08 30.78 -12.49
CA ALA A 209 18.15 30.62 -13.47
C ALA A 209 17.75 31.25 -14.82
N LYS A 210 18.70 31.92 -15.44
CA LYS A 210 18.46 32.63 -16.72
C LYS A 210 18.50 31.72 -17.95
N THR A 211 19.10 30.53 -17.80
CA THR A 211 19.26 29.53 -18.86
C THR A 211 19.08 28.12 -18.29
N GLU A 212 18.67 27.21 -19.17
CA GLU A 212 18.60 25.79 -18.85
C GLU A 212 19.94 25.20 -18.34
N THR A 213 21.06 25.68 -18.95
CA THR A 213 22.40 25.27 -18.55
C THR A 213 22.73 25.69 -17.12
N GLU A 214 22.38 26.89 -16.74
CA GLU A 214 22.55 27.41 -15.37
C GLU A 214 21.67 26.62 -14.39
N ALA A 215 20.40 26.40 -14.73
CA ALA A 215 19.49 25.57 -13.94
C ALA A 215 20.05 24.15 -13.71
N MET A 216 20.57 23.52 -14.76
CA MET A 216 21.17 22.18 -14.70
C MET A 216 22.47 22.17 -13.89
N GLN A 217 23.29 23.24 -13.92
CA GLN A 217 24.47 23.34 -13.07
C GLN A 217 24.09 23.40 -11.59
N ILE A 218 23.14 24.27 -11.23
CA ILE A 218 22.62 24.39 -9.87
C ILE A 218 22.05 23.05 -9.36
N ALA A 219 21.22 22.40 -10.18
CA ALA A 219 20.68 21.08 -9.86
C ALA A 219 21.78 20.03 -9.67
N THR A 220 22.85 20.09 -10.47
CA THR A 220 23.97 19.13 -10.39
C THR A 220 24.78 19.29 -9.11
N GLU A 221 24.91 20.49 -8.56
CA GLU A 221 25.61 20.73 -7.31
C GLU A 221 24.92 20.04 -6.14
N LEU A 222 23.60 20.14 -6.06
CA LEU A 222 22.84 19.50 -4.95
C LEU A 222 22.57 18.01 -5.22
N PHE A 223 22.00 17.68 -6.37
CA PHE A 223 21.48 16.33 -6.65
C PHE A 223 22.51 15.40 -7.31
N GLY A 224 23.66 15.94 -7.75
CA GLY A 224 24.64 15.22 -8.56
C GLY A 224 24.18 15.03 -10.01
N LYS A 225 25.11 14.59 -10.88
CA LYS A 225 24.87 14.50 -12.34
C LYS A 225 23.66 13.61 -12.73
N LYS A 226 23.45 12.50 -12.04
CA LYS A 226 22.35 11.57 -12.36
C LYS A 226 21.01 12.06 -11.86
N GLY A 227 20.97 12.65 -10.67
CA GLY A 227 19.74 13.17 -10.08
C GLY A 227 19.30 14.51 -10.68
N ALA A 228 20.23 15.35 -11.15
CA ALA A 228 19.92 16.68 -11.64
C ALA A 228 18.90 16.69 -12.79
N ALA A 229 19.09 15.81 -13.78
CA ALA A 229 18.20 15.71 -14.95
C ALA A 229 16.77 15.32 -14.54
N GLU A 230 16.63 14.42 -13.58
CA GLU A 230 15.32 13.98 -13.10
C GLU A 230 14.67 14.99 -12.15
N MET A 231 15.45 15.60 -11.28
CA MET A 231 14.94 16.59 -10.34
C MET A 231 14.53 17.91 -11.04
N THR A 232 15.16 18.29 -12.15
CA THR A 232 14.71 19.45 -12.94
C THR A 232 13.40 19.22 -13.68
N LYS A 233 13.00 17.98 -13.93
CA LYS A 233 11.65 17.66 -14.46
C LYS A 233 10.57 17.81 -13.38
N ALA A 234 10.92 17.62 -12.12
CA ALA A 234 10.00 17.69 -10.99
C ALA A 234 9.80 19.14 -10.45
N ILE A 235 10.63 20.10 -10.85
CA ILE A 235 10.63 21.51 -10.43
C ILE A 235 9.96 22.39 -11.49
#